data_97f26792a08bfcb50ad9e3e1710898ac
#
_entry.id   97f26792a08bfcb50ad9e3e1710898ac
#
_cell.length_a   1.000
_cell.length_b   1.000
_cell.length_c   1.000
_cell.angle_alpha   90.00
_cell.angle_beta   90.00
_cell.angle_gamma   90.00
#
_symmetry.space_group_name_H-M   'P 1'
#
loop_
_entity.id
_entity.type
_entity.pdbx_description
1 polymer ?
#
loop_
_entity_poly.entity_id
_entity_poly.type
_entity_poly.pdbx_seq_one_letter_code
_entity_poly.pdbx_strand_id
1 'polypeptide(L)'
;MSYRKVIGVGALLVVGVAIGGYYWLRAKSEASARAWAASHEAEPSAEPAAGNRPVEPPASTSAPDATKGGEPMADPGLPLRGGEVLEYTANVANLSNVANLKLHVGERKDFFGKNAWHLQAFAHTENPLRMVFELDDQFDSYSDAATMTSLQYEMHLSERGQKVTSIQRMTATGKEPAPRDATATRVLPGTRDPLGMMQFLRNVDWTKTAEVRSPVYDGHKLYDVSAKLAGAGEAVTVPAGTYKASKIEIRVFENGQEMKDAHFTMYFANNVARTPVLLEAVMPFATAQVQLLRAK
;
A
#
# COMPACT_ATOMS: atom_id res chain seq x y z
N MET A 1 -6.37 -22.62 18.37
CA MET A 1 -5.61 -22.35 17.15
C MET A 1 -5.84 -20.88 16.79
N SER A 2 -4.80 -20.07 16.77
CA SER A 2 -4.94 -18.60 16.86
C SER A 2 -5.21 -17.99 15.48
N TYR A 3 -6.43 -17.54 15.23
CA TYR A 3 -6.86 -16.71 14.09
C TYR A 3 -6.05 -15.40 13.91
N ARG A 4 -5.14 -15.12 14.82
CA ARG A 4 -4.36 -13.86 14.90
C ARG A 4 -3.23 -13.73 13.87
N LYS A 5 -2.81 -14.81 13.18
CA LYS A 5 -1.62 -14.79 12.30
C LYS A 5 -1.92 -14.56 10.81
N VAL A 6 -3.14 -14.74 10.38
CA VAL A 6 -3.52 -14.74 8.95
C VAL A 6 -3.78 -13.33 8.40
N ILE A 7 -3.98 -12.37 9.28
CA ILE A 7 -4.61 -11.09 8.95
C ILE A 7 -3.60 -10.02 8.44
N GLY A 8 -2.30 -10.19 8.74
CA GLY A 8 -1.30 -9.17 8.39
C GLY A 8 -0.92 -9.07 6.90
N VAL A 9 -1.07 -10.14 6.15
CA VAL A 9 -0.61 -10.20 4.73
C VAL A 9 -1.76 -10.03 3.74
N GLY A 10 -2.95 -10.48 4.10
CA GLY A 10 -4.17 -10.23 3.31
C GLY A 10 -4.54 -8.75 3.20
N ALA A 11 -4.11 -7.95 4.18
CA ALA A 11 -4.26 -6.50 4.19
C ALA A 11 -3.47 -5.80 3.06
N LEU A 12 -2.48 -6.45 2.52
CA LEU A 12 -1.47 -5.85 1.67
C LEU A 12 -1.86 -5.64 0.22
N LEU A 13 -2.91 -6.25 -0.24
CA LEU A 13 -3.39 -6.06 -1.60
C LEU A 13 -4.87 -5.66 -1.59
N VAL A 14 -5.13 -4.45 -1.10
CA VAL A 14 -6.29 -3.63 -1.45
C VAL A 14 -7.69 -4.09 -0.94
N VAL A 15 -7.92 -5.34 -0.60
CA VAL A 15 -9.19 -5.82 0.00
C VAL A 15 -8.97 -6.29 1.43
N GLY A 16 -7.79 -6.73 1.76
CA GLY A 16 -7.38 -7.04 3.11
C GLY A 16 -7.33 -5.83 4.03
N VAL A 17 -7.17 -4.62 3.47
CA VAL A 17 -7.19 -3.36 4.21
C VAL A 17 -8.51 -3.17 4.97
N ALA A 18 -9.65 -3.46 4.34
CA ALA A 18 -10.96 -3.27 4.96
C ALA A 18 -11.29 -4.28 6.08
N ILE A 19 -10.76 -5.51 6.00
CA ILE A 19 -11.10 -6.57 6.98
C ILE A 19 -9.93 -6.89 7.91
N GLY A 20 -8.70 -6.78 7.41
CA GLY A 20 -7.48 -7.10 8.17
C GLY A 20 -7.05 -6.00 9.15
N GLY A 21 -7.20 -4.74 8.78
CA GLY A 21 -6.89 -3.60 9.65
C GLY A 21 -7.67 -3.63 10.97
N TYR A 22 -8.95 -4.00 10.90
CA TYR A 22 -9.83 -4.09 12.08
C TYR A 22 -9.31 -5.05 13.17
N TYR A 23 -8.97 -6.29 12.81
CA TYR A 23 -8.52 -7.27 13.80
C TYR A 23 -7.12 -6.97 14.31
N TRP A 24 -6.29 -6.31 13.50
CA TRP A 24 -4.95 -5.91 13.90
C TRP A 24 -4.95 -4.71 14.84
N LEU A 25 -5.70 -3.64 14.54
CA LEU A 25 -5.88 -2.48 15.44
C LEU A 25 -6.47 -2.90 16.79
N ARG A 26 -7.46 -3.77 16.79
CA ARG A 26 -8.03 -4.31 18.02
C ARG A 26 -7.00 -5.10 18.85
N ALA A 27 -6.15 -5.90 18.23
CA ALA A 27 -5.11 -6.64 18.93
C ALA A 27 -3.99 -5.73 19.45
N LYS A 28 -3.69 -4.63 18.73
CA LYS A 28 -2.63 -3.68 19.12
C LYS A 28 -3.12 -2.65 20.13
N SER A 29 -4.35 -2.17 20.04
CA SER A 29 -4.94 -1.27 21.05
C SER A 29 -5.03 -1.95 22.42
N GLU A 30 -5.42 -3.22 22.48
CA GLU A 30 -5.42 -4.00 23.72
C GLU A 30 -4.01 -4.26 24.26
N ALA A 31 -3.01 -4.48 23.41
CA ALA A 31 -1.61 -4.66 23.80
C ALA A 31 -0.95 -3.34 24.22
N SER A 32 -1.23 -2.24 23.51
CA SER A 32 -0.72 -0.90 23.82
C SER A 32 -1.38 -0.33 25.08
N ALA A 33 -2.68 -0.56 25.28
CA ALA A 33 -3.36 -0.15 26.50
C ALA A 33 -2.82 -0.90 27.74
N ARG A 34 -2.49 -2.18 27.61
CA ARG A 34 -1.84 -2.96 28.69
C ARG A 34 -0.39 -2.52 28.94
N ALA A 35 0.37 -2.21 27.89
CA ALA A 35 1.75 -1.71 28.01
C ALA A 35 1.77 -0.28 28.59
N TRP A 36 0.81 0.56 28.19
CA TRP A 36 0.65 1.92 28.73
C TRP A 36 0.24 1.89 30.21
N ALA A 37 -0.73 1.07 30.59
CA ALA A 37 -1.13 0.89 31.98
C ALA A 37 0.02 0.38 32.86
N ALA A 38 0.81 -0.58 32.35
CA ALA A 38 1.96 -1.11 33.07
C ALA A 38 3.14 -0.11 33.20
N SER A 39 3.27 0.86 32.27
CA SER A 39 4.33 1.88 32.31
C SER A 39 3.96 3.12 33.13
N HIS A 40 2.69 3.31 33.48
CA HIS A 40 2.22 4.49 34.25
C HIS A 40 1.84 4.18 35.70
N GLU A 41 2.03 2.93 36.16
CA GLU A 41 1.89 2.58 37.59
C GLU A 41 3.12 2.90 38.43
N ALA A 42 4.19 3.47 37.85
CA ALA A 42 5.44 3.79 38.57
C ALA A 42 6.02 5.12 38.13
N GLU A 43 5.46 6.25 38.60
CA GLU A 43 6.24 7.46 38.89
C GLU A 43 5.47 8.50 39.68
N PRO A 44 6.08 9.09 40.72
CA PRO A 44 5.45 10.18 41.48
C PRO A 44 5.70 11.54 40.82
N SER A 45 4.68 12.36 40.91
CA SER A 45 4.55 13.76 40.48
C SER A 45 5.78 14.64 40.72
N ALA A 46 6.20 15.38 39.70
CA ALA A 46 7.00 16.58 39.82
C ALA A 46 6.39 17.72 38.99
N GLU A 47 6.25 18.86 39.63
CA GLU A 47 5.57 20.11 39.23
C GLU A 47 6.28 20.89 38.11
N PRO A 48 5.62 21.78 37.36
CA PRO A 48 6.16 22.40 36.14
C PRO A 48 6.88 23.71 36.39
N ALA A 49 7.98 23.95 35.68
CA ALA A 49 8.61 25.25 35.58
C ALA A 49 8.26 25.93 34.24
N ALA A 50 7.71 27.11 34.35
CA ALA A 50 7.31 28.01 33.29
C ALA A 50 8.50 28.64 32.55
N GLY A 51 8.36 28.85 31.21
CA GLY A 51 9.31 29.61 30.42
C GLY A 51 8.80 29.89 29.02
N ASN A 52 7.92 30.91 28.88
CA ASN A 52 7.48 31.49 27.61
C ASN A 52 8.57 32.24 26.89
N ARG A 53 8.72 32.02 25.57
CA ARG A 53 9.00 33.10 24.59
C ARG A 53 8.54 32.66 23.19
N PRO A 54 7.79 33.51 22.47
CA PRO A 54 7.39 33.25 21.08
C PRO A 54 8.53 33.65 20.13
N VAL A 55 8.74 32.82 19.10
CA VAL A 55 9.60 33.19 17.95
C VAL A 55 8.72 33.35 16.72
N GLU A 56 8.80 34.50 16.14
CA GLU A 56 8.13 34.98 14.94
C GLU A 56 8.61 34.21 13.69
N PRO A 57 7.74 33.92 12.69
CA PRO A 57 8.16 33.22 11.46
C PRO A 57 8.81 34.22 10.47
N PRO A 58 9.85 33.80 9.74
CA PRO A 58 10.40 34.59 8.66
C PRO A 58 9.55 34.54 7.39
N ALA A 59 9.52 35.67 6.72
CA ALA A 59 8.71 36.03 5.58
C ALA A 59 8.92 35.17 4.35
N SER A 60 7.82 34.97 3.61
CA SER A 60 7.70 34.43 2.28
C SER A 60 8.65 35.06 1.28
N THR A 61 9.41 34.22 0.58
CA THR A 61 10.10 34.62 -0.64
C THR A 61 9.41 33.99 -1.85
N SER A 62 9.07 34.81 -2.80
CA SER A 62 8.30 34.60 -3.99
C SER A 62 8.79 33.42 -4.83
N ALA A 63 7.83 32.63 -5.34
CA ALA A 63 8.03 31.62 -6.36
C ALA A 63 8.35 32.27 -7.72
N PRO A 64 9.22 31.67 -8.54
CA PRO A 64 9.28 32.03 -9.95
C PRO A 64 8.21 31.28 -10.76
N ASP A 65 7.61 32.04 -11.64
CA ASP A 65 6.66 31.70 -12.67
C ASP A 65 7.13 30.51 -13.53
N ALA A 66 6.36 29.43 -13.55
CA ALA A 66 6.58 28.27 -14.41
C ALA A 66 5.43 28.11 -15.38
N THR A 67 5.45 28.93 -16.42
CA THR A 67 4.67 28.71 -17.62
C THR A 67 5.50 27.90 -18.60
N LYS A 68 5.17 26.62 -18.80
CA LYS A 68 5.12 25.90 -20.10
C LYS A 68 4.72 24.48 -19.84
N GLY A 69 3.46 24.16 -20.20
CA GLY A 69 2.97 22.80 -20.30
C GLY A 69 3.76 22.04 -21.37
N GLY A 70 4.59 21.09 -20.93
CA GLY A 70 5.09 20.01 -21.73
C GLY A 70 4.23 18.79 -21.42
N GLU A 71 3.75 18.10 -22.45
CA GLU A 71 3.12 16.79 -22.27
C GLU A 71 4.03 15.89 -21.43
N PRO A 72 3.49 15.13 -20.45
CA PRO A 72 4.31 14.23 -19.65
C PRO A 72 4.94 13.19 -20.56
N MET A 73 6.26 13.27 -20.70
CA MET A 73 7.03 12.36 -21.53
C MET A 73 6.95 10.96 -20.92
N ALA A 74 6.25 10.04 -21.61
CA ALA A 74 6.22 8.64 -21.24
C ALA A 74 7.64 8.10 -21.26
N ASP A 75 8.06 7.47 -20.14
CA ASP A 75 9.35 6.79 -20.09
C ASP A 75 9.32 5.60 -21.08
N PRO A 76 10.24 5.54 -22.05
CA PRO A 76 10.24 4.44 -22.99
C PRO A 76 10.56 3.15 -22.24
N GLY A 77 9.53 2.32 -21.99
CA GLY A 77 9.66 0.98 -21.42
C GLY A 77 8.93 0.72 -20.11
N LEU A 78 8.46 1.73 -19.38
CA LEU A 78 7.65 1.52 -18.18
C LEU A 78 6.16 1.76 -18.47
N PRO A 79 5.26 0.87 -17.99
CA PRO A 79 3.82 1.04 -18.19
C PRO A 79 3.19 2.13 -17.33
N LEU A 80 3.92 2.67 -16.34
CA LEU A 80 3.42 3.73 -15.45
C LEU A 80 3.43 5.09 -16.12
N ARG A 81 2.38 5.87 -15.87
CA ARG A 81 2.26 7.25 -16.33
C ARG A 81 1.92 8.16 -15.16
N GLY A 82 2.63 9.27 -15.04
CA GLY A 82 2.25 10.31 -14.08
C GLY A 82 0.85 10.83 -14.36
N GLY A 83 0.05 11.01 -13.32
CA GLY A 83 -1.34 11.42 -13.40
C GLY A 83 -2.33 10.27 -13.64
N GLU A 84 -1.88 9.02 -13.82
CA GLU A 84 -2.79 7.87 -13.98
C GLU A 84 -3.66 7.69 -12.74
N VAL A 85 -4.95 7.52 -12.94
CA VAL A 85 -5.93 7.20 -11.90
C VAL A 85 -6.69 5.94 -12.30
N LEU A 86 -6.65 4.94 -11.41
CA LEU A 86 -7.41 3.70 -11.55
C LEU A 86 -8.42 3.61 -10.41
N GLU A 87 -9.69 3.46 -10.75
CA GLU A 87 -10.79 3.34 -9.80
C GLU A 87 -11.32 1.91 -9.81
N TYR A 88 -11.56 1.34 -8.63
CA TYR A 88 -12.00 -0.04 -8.46
C TYR A 88 -13.20 -0.13 -7.54
N THR A 89 -13.98 -1.19 -7.71
CA THR A 89 -14.99 -1.65 -6.77
C THR A 89 -14.59 -2.98 -6.16
N ALA A 90 -14.87 -3.16 -4.88
CA ALA A 90 -14.59 -4.39 -4.15
C ALA A 90 -15.89 -5.18 -3.87
N ASN A 91 -15.81 -6.49 -4.08
CA ASN A 91 -16.85 -7.46 -3.77
C ASN A 91 -16.29 -8.47 -2.77
N VAL A 92 -17.09 -8.90 -1.79
CA VAL A 92 -16.69 -9.91 -0.80
C VAL A 92 -17.80 -10.94 -0.65
N ALA A 93 -17.50 -12.19 -0.89
CA ALA A 93 -18.48 -13.27 -0.94
C ALA A 93 -19.66 -12.92 -1.90
N ASN A 94 -20.87 -12.84 -1.36
CA ASN A 94 -22.09 -12.50 -2.13
C ASN A 94 -22.45 -11.01 -2.07
N LEU A 95 -21.62 -10.19 -1.43
CA LEU A 95 -21.84 -8.75 -1.33
C LEU A 95 -21.06 -8.02 -2.41
N SER A 96 -21.76 -7.26 -3.23
CA SER A 96 -21.16 -6.45 -4.29
C SER A 96 -20.98 -5.01 -3.83
N ASN A 97 -19.96 -4.34 -4.35
CA ASN A 97 -19.68 -2.93 -4.12
C ASN A 97 -19.61 -2.56 -2.63
N VAL A 98 -18.89 -3.37 -1.85
CA VAL A 98 -18.73 -3.16 -0.40
C VAL A 98 -17.67 -2.12 -0.06
N ALA A 99 -16.78 -1.82 -1.00
CA ALA A 99 -15.76 -0.78 -0.88
C ALA A 99 -15.33 -0.29 -2.26
N ASN A 100 -14.79 0.93 -2.28
CA ASN A 100 -14.13 1.52 -3.43
C ASN A 100 -12.65 1.72 -3.13
N LEU A 101 -11.84 1.56 -4.16
CA LEU A 101 -10.41 1.86 -4.12
C LEU A 101 -10.06 2.77 -5.27
N LYS A 102 -9.20 3.75 -5.00
CA LYS A 102 -8.58 4.57 -6.02
C LYS A 102 -7.06 4.47 -5.90
N LEU A 103 -6.42 4.10 -7.00
CA LEU A 103 -4.97 4.15 -7.14
C LEU A 103 -4.60 5.37 -7.98
N HIS A 104 -3.57 6.08 -7.56
CA HIS A 104 -3.05 7.24 -8.27
C HIS A 104 -1.53 7.13 -8.40
N VAL A 105 -1.04 7.30 -9.60
CA VAL A 105 0.39 7.43 -9.89
C VAL A 105 0.69 8.92 -10.01
N GLY A 106 1.33 9.48 -8.99
CA GLY A 106 1.79 10.86 -8.99
C GLY A 106 2.96 11.07 -9.95
N GLU A 107 3.47 12.29 -10.02
CA GLU A 107 4.65 12.61 -10.80
C GLU A 107 5.92 12.07 -10.16
N ARG A 108 6.95 11.85 -10.99
CA ARG A 108 8.29 11.55 -10.50
C ARG A 108 8.95 12.82 -9.98
N LYS A 109 9.61 12.72 -8.85
CA LYS A 109 10.36 13.83 -8.26
C LYS A 109 11.57 13.31 -7.47
N ASP A 110 12.48 14.21 -7.15
CA ASP A 110 13.55 13.88 -6.22
C ASP A 110 12.97 13.59 -4.83
N PHE A 111 13.42 12.50 -4.25
CA PHE A 111 13.10 12.10 -2.89
C PHE A 111 14.36 11.59 -2.20
N PHE A 112 14.96 12.44 -1.36
CA PHE A 112 16.25 12.18 -0.72
C PHE A 112 17.38 11.79 -1.70
N GLY A 113 17.50 12.52 -2.80
CA GLY A 113 18.52 12.33 -3.83
C GLY A 113 18.25 11.14 -4.75
N LYS A 114 17.04 10.60 -4.75
CA LYS A 114 16.60 9.53 -5.67
C LYS A 114 15.40 9.98 -6.47
N ASN A 115 15.40 9.65 -7.77
CA ASN A 115 14.22 9.85 -8.60
C ASN A 115 13.15 8.82 -8.21
N ALA A 116 12.02 9.27 -7.70
CA ALA A 116 10.98 8.42 -7.14
C ALA A 116 9.59 8.73 -7.70
N TRP A 117 8.78 7.68 -7.87
CA TRP A 117 7.36 7.79 -8.04
C TRP A 117 6.67 8.02 -6.69
N HIS A 118 5.69 8.91 -6.67
CA HIS A 118 4.74 9.00 -5.57
C HIS A 118 3.49 8.21 -5.95
N LEU A 119 3.30 7.06 -5.31
CA LEU A 119 2.16 6.16 -5.52
C LEU A 119 1.19 6.33 -4.37
N GLN A 120 -0.10 6.41 -4.67
CA GLN A 120 -1.14 6.60 -3.66
C GLN A 120 -2.26 5.58 -3.83
N ALA A 121 -2.81 5.13 -2.71
CA ALA A 121 -4.04 4.35 -2.68
C ALA A 121 -5.01 4.95 -1.65
N PHE A 122 -6.28 5.03 -2.03
CA PHE A 122 -7.36 5.47 -1.17
C PHE A 122 -8.40 4.37 -1.12
N ALA A 123 -8.73 3.89 0.07
CA ALA A 123 -9.72 2.86 0.29
C ALA A 123 -10.89 3.41 1.13
N HIS A 124 -12.10 3.07 0.74
CA HIS A 124 -13.32 3.59 1.34
C HIS A 124 -14.39 2.49 1.33
N THR A 125 -14.99 2.21 2.48
CA THR A 125 -16.11 1.25 2.56
C THR A 125 -17.43 1.89 2.15
N GLU A 126 -18.28 1.08 1.48
CA GLU A 126 -19.61 1.46 1.03
C GLU A 126 -20.71 0.76 1.85
N ASN A 127 -21.93 1.27 1.78
CA ASN A 127 -23.09 0.63 2.40
C ASN A 127 -23.45 -0.69 1.68
N PRO A 128 -23.86 -1.75 2.40
CA PRO A 128 -24.16 -1.77 3.83
C PRO A 128 -22.94 -1.99 4.73
N LEU A 129 -21.75 -2.35 4.20
CA LEU A 129 -20.57 -2.65 5.01
C LEU A 129 -20.15 -1.45 5.87
N ARG A 130 -20.23 -0.22 5.33
CA ARG A 130 -19.85 1.01 6.04
C ARG A 130 -20.63 1.20 7.36
N MET A 131 -21.87 0.75 7.44
CA MET A 131 -22.68 0.87 8.66
C MET A 131 -22.10 0.06 9.84
N VAL A 132 -21.39 -1.00 9.56
CA VAL A 132 -20.78 -1.90 10.56
C VAL A 132 -19.26 -1.76 10.63
N PHE A 133 -18.65 -1.32 9.53
CA PHE A 133 -17.21 -1.13 9.41
C PHE A 133 -16.90 0.08 8.53
N GLU A 134 -16.83 1.25 9.15
CA GLU A 134 -16.40 2.48 8.50
C GLU A 134 -14.89 2.48 8.35
N LEU A 135 -14.42 2.71 7.10
CA LEU A 135 -13.01 2.79 6.74
C LEU A 135 -12.82 3.87 5.68
N ASP A 136 -11.87 4.75 5.93
CA ASP A 136 -11.38 5.77 4.99
C ASP A 136 -9.86 5.85 5.13
N ASP A 137 -9.15 4.98 4.42
CA ASP A 137 -7.70 4.83 4.53
C ASP A 137 -6.98 5.40 3.32
N GLN A 138 -5.80 5.96 3.58
CA GLN A 138 -4.87 6.41 2.57
C GLN A 138 -3.50 5.77 2.80
N PHE A 139 -2.88 5.37 1.69
CA PHE A 139 -1.53 4.84 1.66
C PHE A 139 -0.72 5.62 0.64
N ASP A 140 0.50 5.99 1.01
CA ASP A 140 1.45 6.67 0.15
C ASP A 140 2.75 5.88 0.09
N SER A 141 3.28 5.68 -1.11
CA SER A 141 4.57 5.06 -1.33
C SER A 141 5.45 5.98 -2.16
N TYR A 142 6.66 6.19 -1.70
CA TYR A 142 7.72 6.82 -2.49
C TYR A 142 8.65 5.71 -2.95
N SER A 143 8.53 5.33 -4.22
CA SER A 143 9.24 4.20 -4.80
C SER A 143 10.26 4.65 -5.84
N ASP A 144 11.47 4.11 -5.77
CA ASP A 144 12.54 4.35 -6.74
C ASP A 144 12.02 4.11 -8.16
N ALA A 145 12.22 5.08 -9.05
CA ALA A 145 11.59 5.07 -10.37
C ALA A 145 12.07 3.94 -11.29
N ALA A 146 13.27 3.42 -11.07
CA ALA A 146 13.84 2.36 -11.90
C ALA A 146 13.51 0.96 -11.38
N THR A 147 13.51 0.78 -10.04
CA THR A 147 13.43 -0.54 -9.40
C THR A 147 12.13 -0.82 -8.68
N MET A 148 11.29 0.18 -8.46
CA MET A 148 10.13 0.14 -7.58
C MET A 148 10.47 -0.26 -6.13
N THR A 149 11.73 -0.14 -5.72
CA THR A 149 12.13 -0.32 -4.32
C THR A 149 11.59 0.84 -3.50
N SER A 150 10.92 0.54 -2.40
CA SER A 150 10.29 1.58 -1.59
C SER A 150 11.32 2.34 -0.75
N LEU A 151 11.23 3.65 -0.81
CA LEU A 151 12.06 4.59 -0.06
C LEU A 151 11.36 5.06 1.20
N GLN A 152 10.03 5.22 1.13
CA GLN A 152 9.16 5.56 2.26
C GLN A 152 7.77 4.99 2.02
N TYR A 153 7.15 4.53 3.09
CA TYR A 153 5.78 4.05 3.10
C TYR A 153 4.99 4.73 4.22
N GLU A 154 3.83 5.25 3.88
CA GLU A 154 2.96 5.96 4.80
C GLU A 154 1.58 5.30 4.83
N MET A 155 1.03 5.18 6.02
CA MET A 155 -0.31 4.68 6.28
C MET A 155 -1.07 5.71 7.10
N HIS A 156 -2.15 6.23 6.55
CA HIS A 156 -3.09 7.12 7.22
C HIS A 156 -4.42 6.39 7.33
N LEU A 157 -4.61 5.68 8.45
CA LEU A 157 -5.77 4.85 8.68
C LEU A 157 -6.84 5.63 9.42
N SER A 158 -8.07 5.54 8.96
CA SER A 158 -9.26 6.11 9.59
C SER A 158 -10.36 5.07 9.64
N GLU A 159 -10.41 4.31 10.72
CA GLU A 159 -11.29 3.17 10.89
C GLU A 159 -12.15 3.34 12.14
N ARG A 160 -13.48 3.26 11.99
CA ARG A 160 -14.45 3.34 13.10
C ARG A 160 -14.20 4.53 14.05
N GLY A 161 -13.87 5.68 13.49
CA GLY A 161 -13.55 6.90 14.23
C GLY A 161 -12.17 6.95 14.87
N GLN A 162 -11.36 5.89 14.76
CA GLN A 162 -9.96 5.90 15.18
C GLN A 162 -9.06 6.30 14.02
N LYS A 163 -8.09 7.18 14.30
CA LYS A 163 -7.09 7.62 13.32
C LYS A 163 -5.70 7.20 13.75
N VAL A 164 -4.97 6.57 12.85
CA VAL A 164 -3.58 6.15 13.05
C VAL A 164 -2.75 6.60 11.86
N THR A 165 -1.65 7.28 12.11
CA THR A 165 -0.68 7.63 11.08
C THR A 165 0.64 6.94 11.40
N SER A 166 1.21 6.28 10.38
CA SER A 166 2.53 5.65 10.45
C SER A 166 3.32 6.03 9.20
N ILE A 167 4.45 6.70 9.37
CA ILE A 167 5.34 7.10 8.28
C ILE A 167 6.67 6.39 8.50
N GLN A 168 7.10 5.59 7.54
CA GLN A 168 8.28 4.76 7.67
C GLN A 168 9.26 5.01 6.53
N ARG A 169 10.41 5.60 6.84
CA ARG A 169 11.54 5.76 5.95
C ARG A 169 12.30 4.44 5.88
N MET A 170 12.21 3.78 4.73
CA MET A 170 12.77 2.43 4.51
C MET A 170 14.20 2.53 4.00
N THR A 171 15.14 1.99 4.74
CA THR A 171 16.56 2.11 4.43
C THR A 171 17.32 0.84 4.79
N ALA A 172 18.49 0.62 4.20
CA ALA A 172 19.30 -0.56 4.47
C ALA A 172 19.90 -0.56 5.90
N THR A 173 20.19 0.60 6.46
CA THR A 173 20.79 0.72 7.79
C THR A 173 19.77 1.03 8.89
N GLY A 174 18.62 1.62 8.53
CA GLY A 174 17.63 2.16 9.47
C GLY A 174 18.13 3.42 10.21
N LYS A 175 19.19 4.07 9.69
CA LYS A 175 19.83 5.23 10.32
C LYS A 175 19.94 6.45 9.40
N GLU A 176 19.54 6.31 8.14
CA GLU A 176 19.56 7.41 7.19
C GLU A 176 18.55 8.49 7.61
N PRO A 177 18.75 9.74 7.13
CA PRO A 177 17.85 10.85 7.42
C PRO A 177 16.39 10.49 7.09
N ALA A 178 15.51 10.78 8.03
CA ALA A 178 14.07 10.62 7.88
C ALA A 178 13.38 11.96 8.10
N PRO A 179 12.20 12.21 7.50
CA PRO A 179 11.34 13.32 7.88
C PRO A 179 11.07 13.33 9.39
N ARG A 180 10.76 14.52 9.95
CA ARG A 180 10.58 14.70 11.41
C ARG A 180 9.54 13.70 11.99
N ASP A 181 8.49 13.39 11.22
CA ASP A 181 7.37 12.55 11.67
C ASP A 181 7.52 11.09 11.22
N ALA A 182 8.64 10.74 10.58
CA ALA A 182 8.90 9.39 10.08
C ALA A 182 9.83 8.61 10.99
N THR A 183 9.57 7.31 11.09
CA THR A 183 10.47 6.35 11.74
C THR A 183 11.42 5.76 10.70
N ALA A 184 12.73 5.81 10.97
CA ALA A 184 13.71 5.11 10.16
C ALA A 184 13.59 3.60 10.39
N THR A 185 13.26 2.87 9.32
CA THR A 185 13.00 1.43 9.38
C THR A 185 14.06 0.70 8.57
N ARG A 186 14.75 -0.24 9.22
CA ARG A 186 15.71 -1.10 8.53
C ARG A 186 15.00 -2.19 7.75
N VAL A 187 15.29 -2.27 6.45
CA VAL A 187 14.74 -3.30 5.55
C VAL A 187 15.84 -3.95 4.72
N LEU A 188 15.53 -5.08 4.10
CA LEU A 188 16.44 -5.75 3.17
C LEU A 188 16.58 -4.92 1.87
N PRO A 189 17.73 -5.01 1.17
CA PRO A 189 17.87 -4.42 -0.16
C PRO A 189 16.76 -4.91 -1.11
N GLY A 190 16.22 -4.02 -1.90
CA GLY A 190 15.14 -4.34 -2.85
C GLY A 190 13.76 -4.51 -2.22
N THR A 191 13.60 -4.24 -0.92
CA THR A 191 12.30 -4.29 -0.25
C THR A 191 11.33 -3.29 -0.86
N ARG A 192 10.10 -3.74 -1.07
CA ARG A 192 8.98 -2.96 -1.54
C ARG A 192 7.89 -2.89 -0.48
N ASP A 193 7.13 -1.81 -0.48
CA ASP A 193 5.82 -1.79 0.16
C ASP A 193 4.77 -2.38 -0.79
N PRO A 194 3.50 -2.53 -0.37
CA PRO A 194 2.45 -3.10 -1.20
C PRO A 194 2.20 -2.39 -2.52
N LEU A 195 2.23 -1.04 -2.52
CA LEU A 195 2.01 -0.25 -3.74
C LEU A 195 3.20 -0.37 -4.68
N GLY A 196 4.42 -0.29 -4.14
CA GLY A 196 5.66 -0.52 -4.87
C GLY A 196 5.72 -1.93 -5.46
N MET A 197 5.28 -2.95 -4.70
CA MET A 197 5.23 -4.34 -5.18
C MET A 197 4.23 -4.52 -6.33
N MET A 198 3.04 -3.96 -6.22
CA MET A 198 2.04 -4.01 -7.29
C MET A 198 2.58 -3.37 -8.58
N GLN A 199 3.20 -2.19 -8.50
CA GLN A 199 3.77 -1.53 -9.66
C GLN A 199 5.03 -2.24 -10.19
N PHE A 200 5.81 -2.88 -9.33
CA PHE A 200 6.89 -3.76 -9.76
C PHE A 200 6.36 -4.92 -10.59
N LEU A 201 5.32 -5.64 -10.14
CA LEU A 201 4.71 -6.73 -10.89
C LEU A 201 4.13 -6.28 -12.22
N ARG A 202 3.56 -5.08 -12.27
CA ARG A 202 3.08 -4.45 -13.50
C ARG A 202 4.21 -4.16 -14.50
N ASN A 203 5.42 -3.88 -14.01
CA ASN A 203 6.60 -3.60 -14.84
C ASN A 203 7.29 -4.86 -15.36
N VAL A 204 7.04 -6.03 -14.76
CA VAL A 204 7.64 -7.30 -15.18
C VAL A 204 7.19 -7.67 -16.60
N ASP A 205 8.14 -8.04 -17.45
CA ASP A 205 7.83 -8.65 -18.75
C ASP A 205 7.51 -10.15 -18.55
N TRP A 206 6.25 -10.43 -18.33
CA TRP A 206 5.76 -11.79 -18.10
C TRP A 206 5.84 -12.70 -19.34
N THR A 207 6.21 -12.19 -20.51
CA THR A 207 6.50 -13.02 -21.68
C THR A 207 7.89 -13.66 -21.59
N LYS A 208 8.78 -13.10 -20.79
CA LYS A 208 10.18 -13.55 -20.60
C LYS A 208 10.46 -14.06 -19.18
N THR A 209 9.60 -13.74 -18.24
CA THR A 209 9.80 -14.01 -16.81
C THR A 209 8.69 -14.90 -16.30
N ALA A 210 9.02 -16.08 -15.78
CA ALA A 210 8.02 -17.01 -15.25
C ALA A 210 7.69 -16.75 -13.77
N GLU A 211 8.69 -16.30 -13.00
CA GLU A 211 8.56 -16.06 -11.55
C GLU A 211 9.49 -14.92 -11.12
N VAL A 212 9.04 -14.13 -10.17
CA VAL A 212 9.85 -13.14 -9.46
C VAL A 212 9.65 -13.27 -7.96
N ARG A 213 10.67 -12.87 -7.19
CA ARG A 213 10.61 -12.80 -5.72
C ARG A 213 11.04 -11.43 -5.23
N SER A 214 10.43 -10.99 -4.14
CA SER A 214 10.75 -9.70 -3.52
C SER A 214 10.46 -9.73 -2.04
N PRO A 215 11.34 -9.18 -1.19
CA PRO A 215 10.95 -8.83 0.16
C PRO A 215 9.91 -7.70 0.11
N VAL A 216 8.84 -7.85 0.89
CA VAL A 216 7.76 -6.87 1.02
C VAL A 216 7.56 -6.52 2.48
N TYR A 217 7.57 -5.22 2.77
CA TYR A 217 7.33 -4.68 4.10
C TYR A 217 5.96 -4.01 4.16
N ASP A 218 5.08 -4.52 5.02
CA ASP A 218 3.68 -4.09 5.12
C ASP A 218 3.42 -2.90 6.06
N GLY A 219 4.48 -2.28 6.53
CA GLY A 219 4.41 -1.27 7.57
C GLY A 219 4.61 -1.85 8.99
N HIS A 220 4.65 -3.17 9.14
CA HIS A 220 4.82 -3.85 10.41
C HIS A 220 5.82 -4.99 10.36
N LYS A 221 5.76 -5.80 9.31
CA LYS A 221 6.58 -6.99 9.14
C LYS A 221 7.16 -7.08 7.74
N LEU A 222 8.26 -7.80 7.64
CA LEU A 222 8.87 -8.17 6.39
C LEU A 222 8.43 -9.57 6.00
N TYR A 223 8.00 -9.72 4.75
CA TYR A 223 7.62 -10.98 4.12
C TYR A 223 8.48 -11.23 2.89
N ASP A 224 8.63 -12.47 2.49
CA ASP A 224 9.10 -12.84 1.16
C ASP A 224 7.89 -13.15 0.29
N VAL A 225 7.79 -12.49 -0.86
CA VAL A 225 6.67 -12.63 -1.80
C VAL A 225 7.18 -13.23 -3.10
N SER A 226 6.59 -14.36 -3.50
CA SER A 226 6.78 -14.96 -4.82
C SER A 226 5.57 -14.66 -5.68
N ALA A 227 5.81 -14.19 -6.90
CA ALA A 227 4.78 -13.96 -7.92
C ALA A 227 5.13 -14.75 -9.18
N LYS A 228 4.18 -15.56 -9.67
CA LYS A 228 4.38 -16.49 -10.77
C LYS A 228 3.32 -16.32 -11.83
N LEU A 229 3.74 -16.32 -13.10
CA LEU A 229 2.81 -16.39 -14.23
C LEU A 229 2.07 -17.74 -14.22
N ALA A 230 0.75 -17.71 -14.03
CA ALA A 230 -0.12 -18.87 -14.00
C ALA A 230 -0.95 -19.04 -15.28
N GLY A 231 -1.16 -17.94 -16.03
CA GLY A 231 -1.89 -17.95 -17.29
C GLY A 231 -1.59 -16.72 -18.12
N ALA A 232 -1.67 -16.85 -19.44
CA ALA A 232 -1.43 -15.74 -20.37
C ALA A 232 -2.61 -15.60 -21.33
N GLY A 233 -3.11 -14.37 -21.50
CA GLY A 233 -4.16 -14.05 -22.45
C GLY A 233 -5.55 -14.52 -22.04
N GLU A 234 -5.80 -14.74 -20.75
CA GLU A 234 -7.13 -15.06 -20.24
C GLU A 234 -8.10 -13.89 -20.46
N ALA A 235 -9.35 -14.19 -20.84
CA ALA A 235 -10.39 -13.18 -20.93
C ALA A 235 -10.94 -12.86 -19.54
N VAL A 236 -10.74 -11.63 -19.07
CA VAL A 236 -11.20 -11.14 -17.76
C VAL A 236 -12.21 -10.04 -18.00
N THR A 237 -13.44 -10.24 -17.48
CA THR A 237 -14.52 -9.25 -17.57
C THR A 237 -14.69 -8.57 -16.22
N VAL A 238 -14.59 -7.25 -16.21
CA VAL A 238 -14.77 -6.35 -15.06
C VAL A 238 -15.69 -5.20 -15.46
N PRO A 239 -16.20 -4.36 -14.54
CA PRO A 239 -17.06 -3.24 -14.90
C PRO A 239 -16.51 -2.29 -15.97
N ALA A 240 -15.18 -2.11 -16.03
CA ALA A 240 -14.50 -1.30 -17.05
C ALA A 240 -14.49 -1.95 -18.44
N GLY A 241 -14.84 -3.23 -18.58
CA GLY A 241 -14.85 -3.95 -19.86
C GLY A 241 -14.21 -5.32 -19.79
N THR A 242 -13.98 -5.92 -20.98
CA THR A 242 -13.32 -7.23 -21.11
C THR A 242 -11.90 -7.05 -21.63
N TYR A 243 -10.95 -7.67 -20.94
CA TYR A 243 -9.51 -7.58 -21.21
C TYR A 243 -8.91 -8.96 -21.44
N LYS A 244 -7.97 -9.07 -22.37
CA LYS A 244 -7.01 -10.18 -22.36
C LYS A 244 -5.97 -9.84 -21.31
N ALA A 245 -5.74 -10.74 -20.35
CA ALA A 245 -4.87 -10.47 -19.21
C ALA A 245 -3.90 -11.64 -18.92
N SER A 246 -2.76 -11.30 -18.34
CA SER A 246 -1.85 -12.25 -17.72
C SER A 246 -2.26 -12.46 -16.27
N LYS A 247 -2.43 -13.72 -15.89
CA LYS A 247 -2.77 -14.15 -14.53
C LYS A 247 -1.51 -14.41 -13.73
N ILE A 248 -1.33 -13.70 -12.62
CA ILE A 248 -0.18 -13.80 -11.74
C ILE A 248 -0.62 -14.31 -10.37
N GLU A 249 -0.18 -15.51 -10.02
CA GLU A 249 -0.35 -16.06 -8.66
C GLU A 249 0.70 -15.49 -7.73
N ILE A 250 0.27 -15.05 -6.55
CA ILE A 250 1.11 -14.42 -5.54
C ILE A 250 1.04 -15.26 -4.27
N ARG A 251 2.20 -15.69 -3.79
CA ARG A 251 2.38 -16.44 -2.54
C ARG A 251 3.22 -15.63 -1.58
N VAL A 252 2.88 -15.71 -0.33
CA VAL A 252 3.52 -14.95 0.75
C VAL A 252 4.14 -15.90 1.76
N PHE A 253 5.36 -15.59 2.18
CA PHE A 253 6.13 -16.39 3.13
C PHE A 253 6.51 -15.53 4.33
N GLU A 254 6.23 -16.00 5.54
CA GLU A 254 6.72 -15.44 6.80
C GLU A 254 7.78 -16.38 7.38
N ASN A 255 9.03 -15.89 7.57
CA ASN A 255 10.15 -16.69 8.06
C ASN A 255 10.39 -17.99 7.27
N GLY A 256 10.26 -17.93 5.95
CA GLY A 256 10.45 -19.07 5.05
C GLY A 256 9.29 -20.06 5.01
N GLN A 257 8.20 -19.83 5.76
CA GLN A 257 7.00 -20.67 5.73
C GLN A 257 5.90 -20.00 4.93
N GLU A 258 5.32 -20.74 3.97
CA GLU A 258 4.20 -20.25 3.17
C GLU A 258 2.97 -19.98 4.04
N MET A 259 2.37 -18.82 3.90
CA MET A 259 1.11 -18.46 4.52
C MET A 259 -0.05 -19.01 3.71
N LYS A 260 -0.45 -20.24 4.00
CA LYS A 260 -1.46 -21.00 3.23
C LYS A 260 -2.84 -20.31 3.15
N ASP A 261 -3.12 -19.40 4.06
CA ASP A 261 -4.38 -18.66 4.11
C ASP A 261 -4.32 -17.30 3.40
N ALA A 262 -3.21 -17.03 2.68
CA ALA A 262 -2.96 -15.78 1.97
C ALA A 262 -2.62 -16.06 0.50
N HIS A 263 -3.65 -16.38 -0.28
CA HIS A 263 -3.51 -16.59 -1.71
C HIS A 263 -4.10 -15.41 -2.48
N PHE A 264 -3.28 -14.83 -3.33
CA PHE A 264 -3.69 -13.71 -4.15
C PHE A 264 -3.46 -14.01 -5.63
N THR A 265 -4.33 -13.48 -6.46
CA THR A 265 -4.17 -13.51 -7.90
C THR A 265 -4.37 -12.12 -8.46
N MET A 266 -3.43 -11.63 -9.25
CA MET A 266 -3.54 -10.37 -9.98
C MET A 266 -3.63 -10.64 -11.47
N TYR A 267 -4.49 -9.87 -12.14
CA TYR A 267 -4.65 -9.92 -13.58
C TYR A 267 -4.22 -8.57 -14.18
N PHE A 268 -3.19 -8.61 -15.00
CA PHE A 268 -2.67 -7.45 -15.72
C PHE A 268 -3.11 -7.53 -17.18
N ALA A 269 -3.81 -6.51 -17.67
CA ALA A 269 -4.23 -6.44 -19.07
C ALA A 269 -3.03 -6.50 -20.00
N ASN A 270 -3.16 -7.19 -21.12
CA ASN A 270 -2.13 -7.28 -22.17
C ASN A 270 -2.15 -6.03 -23.08
N ASN A 271 -2.23 -4.85 -22.47
CA ASN A 271 -2.11 -3.55 -23.12
C ASN A 271 -0.76 -2.89 -22.76
N VAL A 272 -0.45 -1.77 -23.40
CA VAL A 272 0.81 -1.03 -23.16
C VAL A 272 0.94 -0.61 -21.69
N ALA A 273 -0.16 -0.20 -21.07
CA ALA A 273 -0.19 0.21 -19.66
C ALA A 273 -0.13 -0.96 -18.69
N ARG A 274 -0.28 -2.21 -19.14
CA ARG A 274 -0.37 -3.40 -18.29
C ARG A 274 -1.28 -3.14 -17.07
N THR A 275 -2.46 -2.60 -17.36
CA THR A 275 -3.39 -2.15 -16.33
C THR A 275 -3.79 -3.30 -15.41
N PRO A 276 -3.66 -3.19 -14.09
CA PRO A 276 -4.19 -4.19 -13.16
C PRO A 276 -5.73 -4.12 -13.20
N VAL A 277 -6.37 -5.16 -13.77
CA VAL A 277 -7.83 -5.14 -14.01
C VAL A 277 -8.62 -5.88 -12.96
N LEU A 278 -8.02 -6.89 -12.32
CA LEU A 278 -8.65 -7.68 -11.28
C LEU A 278 -7.62 -8.13 -10.27
N LEU A 279 -7.96 -8.02 -8.98
CA LEU A 279 -7.27 -8.69 -7.88
C LEU A 279 -8.26 -9.60 -7.17
N GLU A 280 -7.87 -10.84 -6.95
CA GLU A 280 -8.59 -11.81 -6.15
C GLU A 280 -7.78 -12.16 -4.90
N ALA A 281 -8.46 -12.22 -3.77
CA ALA A 281 -7.90 -12.69 -2.50
C ALA A 281 -8.77 -13.82 -1.97
N VAL A 282 -8.20 -15.02 -1.85
CA VAL A 282 -8.88 -16.16 -1.26
C VAL A 282 -8.53 -16.20 0.22
N MET A 283 -9.52 -16.00 1.05
CA MET A 283 -9.43 -16.03 2.51
C MET A 283 -10.19 -17.26 3.04
N PRO A 284 -9.90 -17.74 4.26
CA PRO A 284 -10.53 -18.94 4.82
C PRO A 284 -12.07 -18.89 4.91
N PHE A 285 -12.65 -17.66 4.92
CA PHE A 285 -14.08 -17.43 5.12
C PHE A 285 -14.77 -16.80 3.89
N ALA A 286 -14.04 -16.27 2.93
CA ALA A 286 -14.60 -15.60 1.74
C ALA A 286 -13.55 -15.40 0.66
N THR A 287 -13.99 -15.27 -0.57
CA THR A 287 -13.19 -14.69 -1.66
C THR A 287 -13.57 -13.22 -1.81
N ALA A 288 -12.55 -12.39 -1.90
CA ALA A 288 -12.70 -10.98 -2.22
C ALA A 288 -12.15 -10.69 -3.62
N GLN A 289 -12.83 -9.81 -4.35
CA GLN A 289 -12.43 -9.38 -5.68
C GLN A 289 -12.41 -7.85 -5.73
N VAL A 290 -11.33 -7.28 -6.28
CA VAL A 290 -11.23 -5.87 -6.60
C VAL A 290 -11.18 -5.74 -8.10
N GLN A 291 -12.21 -5.16 -8.67
CA GLN A 291 -12.48 -5.10 -10.09
C GLN A 291 -12.33 -3.68 -10.61
N LEU A 292 -11.59 -3.50 -11.70
CA LEU A 292 -11.44 -2.20 -12.34
C LEU A 292 -12.79 -1.64 -12.78
N LEU A 293 -13.11 -0.44 -12.29
CA LEU A 293 -14.32 0.31 -12.63
C LEU A 293 -14.02 1.37 -13.71
N ARG A 294 -12.88 2.05 -13.61
CA ARG A 294 -12.41 3.08 -14.55
C ARG A 294 -10.90 3.24 -14.55
N ALA A 295 -10.34 3.61 -15.72
CA ALA A 295 -8.96 4.07 -15.88
C ALA A 295 -8.98 5.45 -16.58
N LYS A 296 -8.20 6.40 -16.06
CA LYS A 296 -8.02 7.77 -16.59
C LYS A 296 -6.56 8.09 -16.73
#